data_a47750b267e97f9c8e5dd5a9c8d03742
#
_entry.id   a47750b267e97f9c8e5dd5a9c8d03742
#
_cell.length_a   1.000
_cell.length_b   1.000
_cell.length_c   1.000
_cell.angle_alpha   90.00
_cell.angle_beta   90.00
_cell.angle_gamma   90.00
#
_symmetry.space_group_name_H-M   'P 1'
#
loop_
_entity.id
_entity.type
_entity.pdbx_description
1 polymer ?
#
loop_
_entity_poly.entity_id
_entity_poly.type
_entity_poly.pdbx_seq_one_letter_code
_entity_poly.pdbx_strand_id
1 'polypeptide(L)'
;MRCLARPQTGLASRVGEATEVVYGDVLEAESLTPALAGIESAFYLIHSMGSASDFEERDRTAARNFARAARRAGVRRIIYLGGLGQGQDLSPHLRSRHEVGDVLRESGVPVLELRASIVIGSGSLSFEMIRALVERLPVMITPRWVEVEAQPIAVDDLLAYLVAALDVPLAESRVFEIGGADRVSYGDLMREYARQRGLRRVMVRVPVLTPRLSSLWLGLVTPLYARVGRKLIESIKHPSIVRAPSALAVFPVQPRGSREAIAAAIRNEDREITESRWYDAFSSGGEGRSWTGVSFGNRLVDSRKRDVDVGPEEAFAPIRRIGGETGWYAYDRLWRLRGFVDLLAGGVGVRRGRSAPEVPHVGDALDFWRIEAYEPDRLLRLSAEMKLPGRAWLEFEVVPRDGGATIRQTALFDPAGLLGLAYWYALYPLHALVFSGMLRGIARAATDGRRSRSRWESRRWQR
;
A
#
# COMPACT_ATOMS: atom_id res chain seq x y z
N MET A 1 -17.50 -2.62 -15.37
CA MET A 1 -17.38 -1.54 -14.35
C MET A 1 -16.60 -0.39 -14.94
N ARG A 2 -16.87 0.88 -14.54
CA ARG A 2 -16.11 2.05 -15.00
C ARG A 2 -15.49 2.76 -13.80
N CYS A 3 -14.21 3.14 -13.90
CA CYS A 3 -13.48 3.85 -12.87
C CYS A 3 -13.03 5.22 -13.39
N LEU A 4 -13.38 6.29 -12.66
CA LEU A 4 -12.83 7.62 -12.88
C LEU A 4 -11.48 7.74 -12.15
N ALA A 5 -10.44 8.12 -12.85
CA ALA A 5 -9.11 8.29 -12.28
C ALA A 5 -8.40 9.50 -12.87
N ARG A 6 -7.49 10.11 -12.12
CA ARG A 6 -6.59 11.11 -12.66
C ARG A 6 -5.48 10.45 -13.49
N PRO A 7 -5.00 11.07 -14.57
CA PRO A 7 -4.00 10.46 -15.47
C PRO A 7 -2.75 9.90 -14.76
N GLN A 8 -2.35 10.53 -13.64
CA GLN A 8 -1.13 10.15 -12.90
C GLN A 8 -1.29 8.92 -11.99
N THR A 9 -2.48 8.33 -11.90
CA THR A 9 -2.74 7.23 -10.93
C THR A 9 -2.27 5.87 -11.38
N GLY A 10 -1.99 5.67 -12.68
CA GLY A 10 -1.61 4.37 -13.24
C GLY A 10 -2.68 3.27 -13.04
N LEU A 11 -3.96 3.65 -12.83
CA LEU A 11 -5.03 2.69 -12.51
C LEU A 11 -5.27 1.69 -13.65
N ALA A 12 -5.11 2.11 -14.91
CA ALA A 12 -5.37 1.26 -16.06
C ALA A 12 -4.53 -0.04 -16.08
N SER A 13 -3.29 0.00 -15.55
CA SER A 13 -2.42 -1.17 -15.45
C SER A 13 -2.76 -2.11 -14.29
N ARG A 14 -3.74 -1.75 -13.44
CA ARG A 14 -4.09 -2.48 -12.20
C ARG A 14 -5.46 -3.10 -12.23
N VAL A 15 -6.29 -2.69 -13.14
CA VAL A 15 -7.65 -3.20 -13.29
C VAL A 15 -7.70 -4.24 -14.40
N GLY A 16 -8.58 -5.25 -14.25
CA GLY A 16 -8.78 -6.26 -15.27
C GLY A 16 -9.53 -5.69 -16.48
N GLU A 17 -9.55 -6.45 -17.58
CA GLU A 17 -10.16 -6.09 -18.88
C GLU A 17 -11.64 -5.72 -18.78
N ALA A 18 -12.36 -6.24 -17.78
CA ALA A 18 -13.77 -5.92 -17.52
C ALA A 18 -13.99 -4.52 -16.92
N THR A 19 -12.93 -3.75 -16.67
CA THR A 19 -12.99 -2.43 -16.06
C THR A 19 -12.49 -1.36 -17.02
N GLU A 20 -13.37 -0.47 -17.44
CA GLU A 20 -13.06 0.72 -18.22
C GLU A 20 -12.48 1.81 -17.31
N VAL A 21 -11.37 2.43 -17.68
CA VAL A 21 -10.79 3.57 -16.97
C VAL A 21 -11.01 4.83 -17.79
N VAL A 22 -11.74 5.78 -17.21
CA VAL A 22 -11.93 7.13 -17.78
C VAL A 22 -11.10 8.12 -16.98
N TYR A 23 -10.32 8.94 -17.67
CA TYR A 23 -9.50 9.94 -17.02
C TYR A 23 -10.23 11.26 -16.83
N GLY A 24 -10.15 11.81 -15.61
CA GLY A 24 -10.76 13.08 -15.26
C GLY A 24 -10.48 13.47 -13.80
N ASP A 25 -10.89 14.68 -13.43
CA ASP A 25 -10.83 15.19 -12.06
C ASP A 25 -12.21 15.67 -11.62
N VAL A 26 -12.65 15.28 -10.44
CA VAL A 26 -13.94 15.71 -9.86
C VAL A 26 -14.03 17.22 -9.63
N LEU A 27 -12.92 17.92 -9.59
CA LEU A 27 -12.89 19.36 -9.52
C LEU A 27 -13.16 20.01 -10.89
N GLU A 28 -13.04 19.26 -11.99
CA GLU A 28 -13.30 19.67 -13.36
C GLU A 28 -14.63 19.07 -13.83
N ALA A 29 -15.73 19.84 -13.70
CA ALA A 29 -17.08 19.34 -13.95
C ALA A 29 -17.26 18.68 -15.34
N GLU A 30 -16.61 19.21 -16.38
CA GLU A 30 -16.70 18.70 -17.76
C GLU A 30 -16.11 17.27 -17.89
N SER A 31 -15.09 16.93 -17.09
CA SER A 31 -14.45 15.61 -17.10
C SER A 31 -15.37 14.49 -16.58
N LEU A 32 -16.43 14.84 -15.85
CA LEU A 32 -17.37 13.88 -15.28
C LEU A 32 -18.42 13.39 -16.28
N THR A 33 -18.69 14.14 -17.34
CA THR A 33 -19.72 13.79 -18.33
C THR A 33 -19.45 12.41 -18.97
N PRO A 34 -18.27 12.14 -19.54
CA PRO A 34 -17.97 10.82 -20.12
C PRO A 34 -17.89 9.71 -19.05
N ALA A 35 -17.46 10.05 -17.83
CA ALA A 35 -17.33 9.09 -16.75
C ALA A 35 -18.67 8.53 -16.28
N LEU A 36 -19.73 9.35 -16.28
CA LEU A 36 -21.07 8.99 -15.77
C LEU A 36 -22.07 8.62 -16.88
N ALA A 37 -21.71 8.76 -18.15
CA ALA A 37 -22.60 8.39 -19.26
C ALA A 37 -23.01 6.90 -19.21
N GLY A 38 -24.33 6.62 -19.13
CA GLY A 38 -24.87 5.26 -19.08
C GLY A 38 -24.64 4.51 -17.76
N ILE A 39 -24.30 5.21 -16.68
CA ILE A 39 -24.09 4.62 -15.34
C ILE A 39 -25.41 4.65 -14.56
N GLU A 40 -25.83 3.50 -14.05
CA GLU A 40 -27.02 3.38 -13.19
C GLU A 40 -26.72 3.63 -11.71
N SER A 41 -25.60 3.09 -11.22
CA SER A 41 -25.17 3.19 -9.82
C SER A 41 -23.75 3.71 -9.73
N ALA A 42 -23.52 4.75 -8.95
CA ALA A 42 -22.20 5.38 -8.82
C ALA A 42 -21.70 5.36 -7.38
N PHE A 43 -20.46 4.91 -7.18
CA PHE A 43 -19.76 5.01 -5.90
C PHE A 43 -19.03 6.35 -5.82
N TYR A 44 -19.27 7.09 -4.74
CA TYR A 44 -18.49 8.27 -4.39
C TYR A 44 -17.57 7.94 -3.22
N LEU A 45 -16.30 7.64 -3.53
CA LEU A 45 -15.30 7.23 -2.55
C LEU A 45 -14.15 8.26 -2.44
N ILE A 46 -14.41 9.49 -2.87
CA ILE A 46 -13.42 10.55 -2.97
C ILE A 46 -13.41 11.39 -1.69
N HIS A 47 -12.22 11.70 -1.19
CA HIS A 47 -12.03 12.67 -0.12
C HIS A 47 -10.62 13.25 -0.18
N SER A 48 -10.46 14.49 0.28
CA SER A 48 -9.18 15.18 0.30
C SER A 48 -8.54 15.06 1.68
N MET A 49 -7.53 14.18 1.81
CA MET A 49 -6.67 14.10 3.01
C MET A 49 -5.43 15.00 2.89
N GLY A 50 -5.32 15.78 1.82
CA GLY A 50 -4.16 16.60 1.51
C GLY A 50 -3.86 17.71 2.51
N SER A 51 -2.68 18.33 2.33
CA SER A 51 -2.15 19.41 3.18
C SER A 51 -2.73 20.79 2.89
N ALA A 52 -3.64 20.92 1.94
CA ALA A 52 -4.25 22.19 1.60
C ALA A 52 -5.12 22.74 2.73
N SER A 53 -5.04 24.02 2.99
CA SER A 53 -5.87 24.71 3.99
C SER A 53 -7.35 24.74 3.62
N ASP A 54 -7.66 24.51 2.34
CA ASP A 54 -8.97 24.60 1.70
C ASP A 54 -9.60 23.24 1.35
N PHE A 55 -9.20 22.15 2.06
CA PHE A 55 -9.68 20.82 1.75
C PHE A 55 -11.22 20.67 1.87
N GLU A 56 -11.85 21.37 2.81
CA GLU A 56 -13.31 21.36 3.00
C GLU A 56 -14.02 21.95 1.78
N GLU A 57 -13.53 23.07 1.23
CA GLU A 57 -14.09 23.70 0.03
C GLU A 57 -13.87 22.84 -1.21
N ARG A 58 -12.71 22.18 -1.31
CA ARG A 58 -12.43 21.26 -2.42
C ARG A 58 -13.33 20.03 -2.37
N ASP A 59 -13.52 19.42 -1.19
CA ASP A 59 -14.42 18.28 -1.01
C ASP A 59 -15.86 18.67 -1.35
N ARG A 60 -16.32 19.86 -0.92
CA ARG A 60 -17.63 20.40 -1.23
C ARG A 60 -17.80 20.62 -2.74
N THR A 61 -16.81 21.25 -3.40
CA THR A 61 -16.83 21.50 -4.84
C THR A 61 -16.85 20.21 -5.63
N ALA A 62 -16.01 19.23 -5.27
CA ALA A 62 -15.98 17.91 -5.89
C ALA A 62 -17.33 17.19 -5.77
N ALA A 63 -17.95 17.22 -4.58
CA ALA A 63 -19.26 16.61 -4.34
C ALA A 63 -20.36 17.29 -5.17
N ARG A 64 -20.37 18.63 -5.25
CA ARG A 64 -21.34 19.38 -6.08
C ARG A 64 -21.21 19.07 -7.56
N ASN A 65 -19.99 19.05 -8.07
CA ASN A 65 -19.73 18.73 -9.47
C ASN A 65 -20.22 17.31 -9.79
N PHE A 66 -19.84 16.33 -8.95
CA PHE A 66 -20.24 14.95 -9.10
C PHE A 66 -21.77 14.78 -9.02
N ALA A 67 -22.41 15.38 -8.01
CA ALA A 67 -23.85 15.33 -7.80
C ALA A 67 -24.63 15.87 -9.01
N ARG A 68 -24.22 17.01 -9.54
CA ARG A 68 -24.81 17.62 -10.75
C ARG A 68 -24.62 16.73 -11.99
N ALA A 69 -23.43 16.20 -12.18
CA ALA A 69 -23.13 15.35 -13.32
C ALA A 69 -23.89 14.02 -13.22
N ALA A 70 -24.00 13.40 -12.04
CA ALA A 70 -24.76 12.20 -11.79
C ALA A 70 -26.27 12.39 -12.12
N ARG A 71 -26.84 13.51 -11.67
CA ARG A 71 -28.24 13.86 -12.00
C ARG A 71 -28.44 14.05 -13.51
N ARG A 72 -27.54 14.78 -14.19
CA ARG A 72 -27.63 15.00 -15.65
C ARG A 72 -27.51 13.69 -16.45
N ALA A 73 -26.67 12.77 -15.98
CA ALA A 73 -26.45 11.47 -16.59
C ALA A 73 -27.57 10.46 -16.31
N GLY A 74 -28.55 10.79 -15.45
CA GLY A 74 -29.63 9.88 -15.09
C GLY A 74 -29.22 8.74 -14.16
N VAL A 75 -28.16 8.94 -13.35
CA VAL A 75 -27.73 7.98 -12.33
C VAL A 75 -28.90 7.74 -11.35
N ARG A 76 -29.21 6.48 -11.10
CA ARG A 76 -30.36 6.09 -10.26
C ARG A 76 -30.06 6.11 -8.78
N ARG A 77 -28.79 5.87 -8.39
CA ARG A 77 -28.34 5.89 -7.00
C ARG A 77 -26.86 6.29 -6.87
N ILE A 78 -26.55 6.94 -5.78
CA ILE A 78 -25.18 7.21 -5.35
C ILE A 78 -24.93 6.41 -4.07
N ILE A 79 -23.82 5.67 -4.00
CA ILE A 79 -23.34 4.99 -2.80
C ILE A 79 -22.16 5.79 -2.29
N TYR A 80 -22.29 6.33 -1.09
CA TYR A 80 -21.25 7.18 -0.47
C TYR A 80 -20.70 6.54 0.78
N LEU A 81 -19.37 6.51 0.91
CA LEU A 81 -18.69 6.10 2.12
C LEU A 81 -18.33 7.34 2.95
N GLY A 82 -19.12 7.59 4.00
CA GLY A 82 -18.96 8.67 4.96
C GLY A 82 -18.11 8.27 6.18
N GLY A 83 -17.94 9.22 7.11
CA GLY A 83 -17.27 9.00 8.40
C GLY A 83 -18.27 8.84 9.54
N LEU A 84 -18.01 7.88 10.43
CA LEU A 84 -18.82 7.69 11.64
C LEU A 84 -18.41 8.70 12.71
N GLY A 85 -19.35 9.45 13.18
CA GLY A 85 -19.19 10.45 14.25
C GLY A 85 -20.48 11.23 14.41
N GLN A 86 -20.77 11.69 15.62
CA GLN A 86 -22.01 12.40 15.96
C GLN A 86 -21.73 13.52 16.95
N GLY A 87 -22.62 14.52 16.96
CA GLY A 87 -22.58 15.65 17.88
C GLY A 87 -22.11 16.94 17.21
N GLN A 88 -22.11 18.03 17.99
CA GLN A 88 -21.73 19.36 17.50
C GLN A 88 -20.20 19.56 17.45
N ASP A 89 -19.44 18.78 18.20
CA ASP A 89 -17.98 18.88 18.32
C ASP A 89 -17.22 17.93 17.35
N LEU A 90 -17.75 17.77 16.14
CA LEU A 90 -17.05 16.98 15.12
C LEU A 90 -15.72 17.63 14.72
N SER A 91 -14.69 16.81 14.50
CA SER A 91 -13.46 17.31 13.89
C SER A 91 -13.75 17.94 12.50
N PRO A 92 -12.96 18.91 12.04
CA PRO A 92 -13.13 19.49 10.71
C PRO A 92 -13.23 18.44 9.61
N HIS A 93 -12.44 17.38 9.72
CA HIS A 93 -12.45 16.27 8.77
C HIS A 93 -13.79 15.50 8.77
N LEU A 94 -14.34 15.14 9.93
CA LEU A 94 -15.64 14.46 10.02
C LEU A 94 -16.79 15.37 9.58
N ARG A 95 -16.71 16.65 9.89
CA ARG A 95 -17.68 17.66 9.44
C ARG A 95 -17.71 17.75 7.92
N SER A 96 -16.55 17.86 7.26
CA SER A 96 -16.44 17.84 5.80
C SER A 96 -17.09 16.59 5.19
N ARG A 97 -16.87 15.42 5.79
CA ARG A 97 -17.48 14.18 5.29
C ARG A 97 -19.01 14.16 5.42
N HIS A 98 -19.56 14.70 6.51
CA HIS A 98 -21.00 14.83 6.67
C HIS A 98 -21.57 15.84 5.66
N GLU A 99 -20.90 16.97 5.47
CA GLU A 99 -21.29 18.00 4.50
C GLU A 99 -21.28 17.45 3.06
N VAL A 100 -20.30 16.62 2.70
CA VAL A 100 -20.27 15.90 1.40
C VAL A 100 -21.53 15.04 1.25
N GLY A 101 -21.92 14.30 2.29
CA GLY A 101 -23.16 13.52 2.30
C GLY A 101 -24.40 14.38 2.06
N ASP A 102 -24.46 15.55 2.74
CA ASP A 102 -25.57 16.51 2.56
C ASP A 102 -25.63 17.03 1.12
N VAL A 103 -24.51 17.48 0.58
CA VAL A 103 -24.39 17.98 -0.80
C VAL A 103 -24.80 16.91 -1.83
N LEU A 104 -24.42 15.66 -1.63
CA LEU A 104 -24.83 14.57 -2.51
C LEU A 104 -26.34 14.35 -2.46
N ARG A 105 -26.97 14.39 -1.27
CA ARG A 105 -28.42 14.24 -1.09
C ARG A 105 -29.23 15.39 -1.71
N GLU A 106 -28.70 16.60 -1.68
CA GLU A 106 -29.32 17.76 -2.32
C GLU A 106 -29.43 17.64 -3.85
N SER A 107 -28.72 16.70 -4.48
CA SER A 107 -28.78 16.50 -5.93
C SER A 107 -30.12 16.02 -6.44
N GLY A 108 -30.95 15.41 -5.58
CA GLY A 108 -32.19 14.74 -5.94
C GLY A 108 -31.97 13.31 -6.48
N VAL A 109 -30.74 12.83 -6.56
CA VAL A 109 -30.43 11.40 -6.78
C VAL A 109 -30.43 10.69 -5.42
N PRO A 110 -31.14 9.56 -5.26
CA PRO A 110 -31.11 8.80 -4.02
C PRO A 110 -29.69 8.41 -3.59
N VAL A 111 -29.31 8.74 -2.36
CA VAL A 111 -27.99 8.47 -1.80
C VAL A 111 -28.08 7.42 -0.69
N LEU A 112 -27.34 6.32 -0.82
CA LEU A 112 -27.09 5.39 0.25
C LEU A 112 -25.73 5.72 0.88
N GLU A 113 -25.76 6.34 2.07
CA GLU A 113 -24.55 6.71 2.81
C GLU A 113 -24.22 5.66 3.85
N LEU A 114 -23.03 5.08 3.76
CA LEU A 114 -22.45 4.20 4.77
C LEU A 114 -21.45 5.00 5.62
N ARG A 115 -21.71 5.18 6.91
CA ARG A 115 -20.81 5.86 7.84
C ARG A 115 -19.99 4.83 8.59
N ALA A 116 -18.70 4.77 8.30
CA ALA A 116 -17.76 3.86 8.93
C ALA A 116 -16.80 4.57 9.88
N SER A 117 -16.38 3.86 10.92
CA SER A 117 -15.30 4.24 11.84
C SER A 117 -13.93 3.93 11.22
N ILE A 118 -13.00 3.46 12.03
CA ILE A 118 -11.66 3.03 11.62
C ILE A 118 -11.78 1.80 10.72
N VAL A 119 -11.16 1.85 9.55
CA VAL A 119 -11.05 0.67 8.70
C VAL A 119 -9.76 -0.07 9.03
N ILE A 120 -9.88 -1.36 9.39
CA ILE A 120 -8.75 -2.24 9.62
C ILE A 120 -8.46 -3.00 8.33
N GLY A 121 -7.33 -2.69 7.71
CA GLY A 121 -6.89 -3.32 6.47
C GLY A 121 -5.55 -2.75 6.01
N SER A 122 -4.82 -3.50 5.21
CA SER A 122 -3.59 -3.04 4.58
C SER A 122 -3.85 -1.80 3.74
N GLY A 123 -2.99 -0.78 3.87
CA GLY A 123 -3.15 0.51 3.20
C GLY A 123 -4.14 1.48 3.86
N SER A 124 -4.92 1.07 4.87
CA SER A 124 -5.72 2.00 5.65
C SER A 124 -4.84 2.88 6.53
N LEU A 125 -4.98 4.19 6.38
CA LEU A 125 -4.13 5.16 7.07
C LEU A 125 -4.17 5.02 8.60
N SER A 126 -5.35 4.77 9.17
CA SER A 126 -5.52 4.58 10.62
C SER A 126 -4.86 3.30 11.10
N PHE A 127 -4.98 2.21 10.34
CA PHE A 127 -4.35 0.93 10.67
C PHE A 127 -2.83 0.99 10.49
N GLU A 128 -2.33 1.64 9.43
CA GLU A 128 -0.90 1.86 9.21
C GLU A 128 -0.26 2.71 10.31
N MET A 129 -1.00 3.66 10.88
CA MET A 129 -0.55 4.42 12.04
C MET A 129 -0.38 3.51 13.28
N ILE A 130 -1.38 2.67 13.58
CA ILE A 130 -1.31 1.71 14.69
C ILE A 130 -0.11 0.78 14.50
N ARG A 131 0.02 0.21 13.33
CA ARG A 131 1.12 -0.66 12.94
C ARG A 131 2.48 0.02 13.15
N ALA A 132 2.66 1.22 12.58
CA ALA A 132 3.90 1.97 12.65
C ALA A 132 4.33 2.27 14.09
N LEU A 133 3.38 2.65 14.94
CA LEU A 133 3.64 2.91 16.35
C LEU A 133 4.06 1.64 17.09
N VAL A 134 3.31 0.56 16.91
CA VAL A 134 3.55 -0.69 17.63
C VAL A 134 4.84 -1.36 17.19
N GLU A 135 5.15 -1.37 15.90
CA GLU A 135 6.37 -2.00 15.40
C GLU A 135 7.63 -1.24 15.77
N ARG A 136 7.57 0.09 15.78
CA ARG A 136 8.75 0.94 16.00
C ARG A 136 9.08 1.20 17.47
N LEU A 137 8.08 1.27 18.33
CA LEU A 137 8.26 1.72 19.70
C LEU A 137 8.11 0.58 20.69
N PRO A 138 9.19 0.15 21.36
CA PRO A 138 9.12 -0.79 22.48
C PRO A 138 8.41 -0.18 23.69
N VAL A 139 8.53 1.13 23.89
CA VAL A 139 7.83 1.91 24.90
C VAL A 139 7.02 2.98 24.19
N MET A 140 5.71 2.98 24.35
CA MET A 140 4.78 3.92 23.73
C MET A 140 4.22 4.88 24.78
N ILE A 141 4.37 6.17 24.55
CA ILE A 141 3.72 7.19 25.33
C ILE A 141 2.30 7.36 24.79
N THR A 142 1.29 7.03 25.60
CA THR A 142 -0.12 7.03 25.20
C THR A 142 -0.88 8.19 25.82
N PRO A 143 -1.32 9.19 25.03
CA PRO A 143 -2.21 10.25 25.49
C PRO A 143 -3.62 9.73 25.74
N ARG A 144 -4.46 10.54 26.42
CA ARG A 144 -5.86 10.17 26.77
C ARG A 144 -6.72 9.74 25.58
N TRP A 145 -6.49 10.30 24.39
CA TRP A 145 -7.27 9.95 23.20
C TRP A 145 -7.09 8.49 22.74
N VAL A 146 -6.02 7.83 23.17
CA VAL A 146 -5.80 6.39 22.89
C VAL A 146 -6.85 5.50 23.54
N GLU A 147 -7.51 5.98 24.60
CA GLU A 147 -8.56 5.25 25.33
C GLU A 147 -9.98 5.58 24.79
N VAL A 148 -10.10 6.43 23.77
CA VAL A 148 -11.41 6.76 23.17
C VAL A 148 -11.95 5.55 22.42
N GLU A 149 -13.23 5.26 22.65
CA GLU A 149 -13.91 4.12 22.04
C GLU A 149 -14.19 4.35 20.55
N ALA A 150 -13.94 3.31 19.78
CA ALA A 150 -14.27 3.21 18.38
C ALA A 150 -14.92 1.84 18.08
N GLN A 151 -15.60 1.73 16.98
CA GLN A 151 -16.12 0.47 16.48
C GLN A 151 -15.51 0.21 15.09
N PRO A 152 -14.26 -0.27 15.06
CA PRO A 152 -13.53 -0.45 13.79
C PRO A 152 -14.18 -1.54 12.93
N ILE A 153 -14.04 -1.42 11.62
CA ILE A 153 -14.57 -2.38 10.65
C ILE A 153 -13.43 -2.98 9.82
N ALA A 154 -13.48 -4.29 9.57
CA ALA A 154 -12.56 -4.92 8.63
C ALA A 154 -12.80 -4.41 7.18
N VAL A 155 -11.73 -4.22 6.41
CA VAL A 155 -11.84 -3.75 5.03
C VAL A 155 -12.70 -4.69 4.17
N ASP A 156 -12.61 -6.00 4.37
CA ASP A 156 -13.42 -6.98 3.62
C ASP A 156 -14.91 -6.85 3.95
N ASP A 157 -15.26 -6.57 5.23
CA ASP A 157 -16.64 -6.37 5.65
C ASP A 157 -17.18 -5.03 5.11
N LEU A 158 -16.34 -3.99 5.07
CA LEU A 158 -16.68 -2.72 4.43
C LEU A 158 -16.95 -2.92 2.93
N LEU A 159 -16.13 -3.69 2.23
CA LEU A 159 -16.32 -4.02 0.82
C LEU A 159 -17.62 -4.82 0.63
N ALA A 160 -17.93 -5.76 1.53
CA ALA A 160 -19.18 -6.50 1.49
C ALA A 160 -20.41 -5.58 1.64
N TYR A 161 -20.36 -4.60 2.55
CA TYR A 161 -21.41 -3.58 2.66
C TYR A 161 -21.54 -2.73 1.41
N LEU A 162 -20.42 -2.29 0.80
CA LEU A 162 -20.44 -1.50 -0.42
C LEU A 162 -21.05 -2.29 -1.60
N VAL A 163 -20.69 -3.56 -1.75
CA VAL A 163 -21.25 -4.41 -2.79
C VAL A 163 -22.73 -4.66 -2.55
N ALA A 164 -23.13 -5.04 -1.33
CA ALA A 164 -24.52 -5.28 -0.98
C ALA A 164 -25.41 -4.02 -1.11
N ALA A 165 -24.83 -2.82 -1.02
CA ALA A 165 -25.54 -1.55 -1.23
C ALA A 165 -26.08 -1.39 -2.67
N LEU A 166 -25.57 -2.14 -3.64
CA LEU A 166 -26.08 -2.14 -5.01
C LEU A 166 -27.47 -2.78 -5.09
N ASP A 167 -27.77 -3.76 -4.22
CA ASP A 167 -28.99 -4.54 -4.25
C ASP A 167 -30.07 -4.03 -3.28
N VAL A 168 -29.71 -3.11 -2.36
CA VAL A 168 -30.67 -2.53 -1.41
C VAL A 168 -31.69 -1.66 -2.15
N PRO A 169 -33.02 -1.89 -2.00
CA PRO A 169 -34.02 -1.01 -2.54
C PRO A 169 -33.88 0.41 -1.98
N LEU A 170 -33.76 1.40 -2.86
CA LEU A 170 -33.48 2.78 -2.48
C LEU A 170 -34.43 3.73 -3.24
N ALA A 171 -35.57 4.05 -2.65
CA ALA A 171 -36.51 5.06 -3.18
C ALA A 171 -36.09 6.49 -2.71
N GLU A 172 -35.54 6.59 -1.52
CA GLU A 172 -35.12 7.83 -0.87
C GLU A 172 -33.71 7.68 -0.29
N SER A 173 -33.06 8.80 -0.04
CA SER A 173 -31.72 8.78 0.57
C SER A 173 -31.75 8.20 1.98
N ARG A 174 -30.80 7.33 2.30
CA ARG A 174 -30.68 6.65 3.59
C ARG A 174 -29.24 6.70 4.09
N VAL A 175 -29.08 6.83 5.41
CA VAL A 175 -27.80 6.80 6.11
C VAL A 175 -27.77 5.57 6.99
N PHE A 176 -26.69 4.79 6.91
CA PHE A 176 -26.44 3.62 7.74
C PHE A 176 -25.10 3.78 8.45
N GLU A 177 -25.11 3.57 9.74
CA GLU A 177 -23.90 3.47 10.55
C GLU A 177 -23.41 2.02 10.50
N ILE A 178 -22.14 1.81 10.12
CA ILE A 178 -21.53 0.49 10.02
C ILE A 178 -20.24 0.42 10.85
N GLY A 179 -20.01 -0.73 11.48
CA GLY A 179 -18.84 -1.01 12.32
C GLY A 179 -18.63 -2.51 12.46
N GLY A 180 -17.54 -2.91 13.09
CA GLY A 180 -17.27 -4.30 13.44
C GLY A 180 -18.14 -4.78 14.60
N ALA A 181 -17.95 -6.03 15.01
CA ALA A 181 -18.75 -6.66 16.05
C ALA A 181 -18.48 -6.10 17.46
N ASP A 182 -17.32 -5.54 17.71
CA ASP A 182 -16.85 -5.09 19.01
C ASP A 182 -16.54 -3.59 19.06
N ARG A 183 -16.64 -3.02 20.28
CA ARG A 183 -16.20 -1.67 20.60
C ARG A 183 -14.87 -1.77 21.31
N VAL A 184 -13.89 -1.04 20.85
CA VAL A 184 -12.52 -1.09 21.36
C VAL A 184 -11.89 0.29 21.31
N SER A 185 -10.89 0.53 22.16
CA SER A 185 -10.08 1.73 22.07
C SER A 185 -8.91 1.55 21.07
N TYR A 186 -8.28 2.66 20.68
CA TYR A 186 -7.02 2.57 19.92
C TYR A 186 -5.94 1.83 20.70
N GLY A 187 -5.93 1.97 22.03
CA GLY A 187 -5.02 1.22 22.90
C GLY A 187 -5.25 -0.29 22.83
N ASP A 188 -6.51 -0.72 22.75
CA ASP A 188 -6.86 -2.13 22.58
C ASP A 188 -6.37 -2.65 21.23
N LEU A 189 -6.58 -1.89 20.16
CA LEU A 189 -6.09 -2.24 18.81
C LEU A 189 -4.56 -2.36 18.78
N MET A 190 -3.85 -1.44 19.43
CA MET A 190 -2.38 -1.49 19.54
C MET A 190 -1.92 -2.72 20.33
N ARG A 191 -2.58 -3.04 21.45
CA ARG A 191 -2.27 -4.24 22.25
C ARG A 191 -2.52 -5.53 21.48
N GLU A 192 -3.66 -5.60 20.79
CA GLU A 192 -4.02 -6.77 20.00
C GLU A 192 -3.07 -6.97 18.81
N TYR A 193 -2.72 -5.90 18.10
CA TYR A 193 -1.72 -5.96 17.03
C TYR A 193 -0.36 -6.44 17.56
N ALA A 194 0.12 -5.88 18.68
CA ALA A 194 1.37 -6.31 19.31
C ALA A 194 1.34 -7.80 19.67
N ARG A 195 0.22 -8.26 20.26
CA ARG A 195 0.03 -9.67 20.64
C ARG A 195 0.13 -10.62 19.44
N GLN A 196 -0.55 -10.30 18.34
CA GLN A 196 -0.55 -11.13 17.13
C GLN A 196 0.81 -11.16 16.42
N ARG A 197 1.58 -10.07 16.53
CA ARG A 197 2.95 -9.99 15.99
C ARG A 197 4.01 -10.53 16.97
N GLY A 198 3.63 -11.04 18.14
CA GLY A 198 4.56 -11.52 19.16
C GLY A 198 5.46 -10.43 19.76
N LEU A 199 5.03 -9.17 19.72
CA LEU A 199 5.80 -8.02 20.18
C LEU A 199 5.44 -7.67 21.63
N ARG A 200 6.44 -7.53 22.50
CA ARG A 200 6.26 -7.01 23.86
C ARG A 200 6.35 -5.50 23.84
N ARG A 201 5.26 -4.81 24.24
CA ARG A 201 5.16 -3.34 24.22
C ARG A 201 4.69 -2.82 25.56
N VAL A 202 5.33 -1.76 26.03
CA VAL A 202 4.95 -1.05 27.26
C VAL A 202 4.24 0.23 26.87
N MET A 203 3.03 0.42 27.37
CA MET A 203 2.24 1.65 27.19
C MET A 203 2.29 2.47 28.46
N VAL A 204 2.88 3.67 28.38
CA VAL A 204 2.97 4.63 29.47
C VAL A 204 1.92 5.72 29.25
N ARG A 205 0.91 5.76 30.12
CA ARG A 205 -0.16 6.77 30.06
C ARG A 205 0.38 8.12 30.52
N VAL A 206 0.13 9.16 29.75
CA VAL A 206 0.45 10.53 30.13
C VAL A 206 -0.82 11.40 30.13
N PRO A 207 -1.04 12.21 31.17
CA PRO A 207 -2.28 12.98 31.30
C PRO A 207 -2.42 14.10 30.28
N VAL A 208 -1.32 14.64 29.77
CA VAL A 208 -1.32 15.78 28.83
C VAL A 208 -0.23 15.62 27.78
N LEU A 209 -0.65 15.27 26.57
CA LEU A 209 0.11 15.60 25.35
C LEU A 209 -0.78 16.48 24.48
N THR A 210 -0.34 17.70 24.19
CA THR A 210 -1.07 18.55 23.26
C THR A 210 -1.11 17.89 21.88
N PRO A 211 -2.16 18.06 21.08
CA PRO A 211 -2.23 17.51 19.72
C PRO A 211 -1.04 17.88 18.85
N ARG A 212 -0.45 19.05 19.13
CA ARG A 212 0.73 19.55 18.43
C ARG A 212 1.99 18.72 18.75
N LEU A 213 2.25 18.44 20.01
CA LEU A 213 3.38 17.60 20.43
C LEU A 213 3.17 16.15 20.00
N SER A 214 1.95 15.63 20.11
CA SER A 214 1.60 14.28 19.61
C SER A 214 1.82 14.15 18.10
N SER A 215 1.45 15.16 17.31
CA SER A 215 1.61 15.11 15.84
C SER A 215 3.06 15.26 15.39
N LEU A 216 3.87 16.08 16.08
CA LEU A 216 5.30 16.20 15.80
C LEU A 216 6.03 14.88 16.11
N TRP A 217 5.71 14.28 17.27
CA TRP A 217 6.27 13.01 17.67
C TRP A 217 5.82 11.88 16.74
N LEU A 218 4.55 11.86 16.33
CA LEU A 218 4.02 10.92 15.34
C LEU A 218 4.76 11.06 14.01
N GLY A 219 4.99 12.29 13.53
CA GLY A 219 5.73 12.56 12.30
C GLY A 219 7.21 12.13 12.34
N LEU A 220 7.81 12.10 13.55
CA LEU A 220 9.18 11.61 13.73
C LEU A 220 9.23 10.07 13.73
N VAL A 221 8.21 9.42 14.29
CA VAL A 221 8.19 7.97 14.53
C VAL A 221 7.48 7.20 13.44
N THR A 222 6.55 7.83 12.73
CA THR A 222 5.79 7.20 11.65
C THR A 222 6.12 7.82 10.30
N PRO A 223 5.96 7.10 9.17
CA PRO A 223 6.14 7.65 7.84
C PRO A 223 5.00 8.59 7.43
N LEU A 224 4.00 8.75 8.29
CA LEU A 224 2.88 9.65 8.04
C LEU A 224 3.36 11.09 8.15
N TYR A 225 3.03 11.89 7.15
CA TYR A 225 3.25 13.33 7.22
C TYR A 225 2.60 13.88 8.50
N ALA A 226 3.33 14.66 9.29
CA ALA A 226 2.84 15.21 10.56
C ALA A 226 1.49 15.94 10.44
N ARG A 227 1.19 16.53 9.27
CA ARG A 227 -0.09 17.19 8.96
C ARG A 227 -1.26 16.23 8.83
N VAL A 228 -1.04 15.07 8.20
CA VAL A 228 -2.07 14.02 8.06
C VAL A 228 -2.29 13.33 9.41
N GLY A 229 -1.23 13.04 10.13
CA GLY A 229 -1.30 12.51 11.50
C GLY A 229 -2.07 13.42 12.45
N ARG A 230 -1.95 14.75 12.31
CA ARG A 230 -2.73 15.71 13.11
C ARG A 230 -4.24 15.58 12.86
N LYS A 231 -4.68 15.56 11.60
CA LYS A 231 -6.11 15.41 11.24
C LYS A 231 -6.69 14.10 11.76
N LEU A 232 -5.90 13.01 11.70
CA LEU A 232 -6.30 11.73 12.29
C LEU A 232 -6.45 11.82 13.80
N ILE A 233 -5.47 12.37 14.52
CA ILE A 233 -5.52 12.53 15.98
C ILE A 233 -6.72 13.40 16.39
N GLU A 234 -7.02 14.47 15.65
CA GLU A 234 -8.18 15.31 15.90
C GLU A 234 -9.50 14.54 15.74
N SER A 235 -9.58 13.64 14.77
CA SER A 235 -10.76 12.79 14.56
C SER A 235 -10.91 11.69 15.61
N ILE A 236 -9.80 11.14 16.10
CA ILE A 236 -9.77 10.05 17.10
C ILE A 236 -10.23 10.50 18.50
N LYS A 237 -10.20 11.79 18.79
CA LYS A 237 -10.62 12.31 20.10
C LYS A 237 -12.12 12.14 20.39
N HIS A 238 -12.91 11.86 19.38
CA HIS A 238 -14.35 11.69 19.50
C HIS A 238 -14.71 10.22 19.32
N PRO A 239 -15.62 9.68 20.15
CA PRO A 239 -16.09 8.32 19.99
C PRO A 239 -16.68 8.10 18.61
N SER A 240 -16.29 7.00 17.96
CA SER A 240 -16.80 6.59 16.65
C SER A 240 -17.43 5.19 16.73
N ILE A 241 -18.57 5.12 17.42
CA ILE A 241 -19.34 3.91 17.69
C ILE A 241 -20.69 3.96 16.98
N VAL A 242 -21.17 2.80 16.53
CA VAL A 242 -22.51 2.65 15.94
C VAL A 242 -23.56 2.83 17.04
N ARG A 243 -24.49 3.77 16.85
CA ARG A 243 -25.63 4.02 17.73
C ARG A 243 -26.92 3.48 17.15
N ALA A 244 -27.05 3.53 15.82
CA ALA A 244 -28.20 3.01 15.11
C ALA A 244 -27.80 1.78 14.27
N PRO A 245 -27.94 0.55 14.80
CA PRO A 245 -27.48 -0.66 14.13
C PRO A 245 -28.44 -1.14 13.03
N SER A 246 -29.18 -0.24 12.39
CA SER A 246 -30.15 -0.57 11.31
C SER A 246 -29.50 -1.25 10.10
N ALA A 247 -28.21 -1.07 9.91
CA ALA A 247 -27.48 -1.75 8.85
C ALA A 247 -27.53 -3.28 8.98
N LEU A 248 -27.45 -3.83 10.19
CA LEU A 248 -27.49 -5.27 10.44
C LEU A 248 -28.82 -5.93 10.02
N ALA A 249 -29.91 -5.15 9.98
CA ALA A 249 -31.23 -5.65 9.55
C ALA A 249 -31.41 -5.54 8.01
N VAL A 250 -30.65 -4.70 7.35
CA VAL A 250 -30.82 -4.39 5.92
C VAL A 250 -29.80 -5.14 5.05
N PHE A 251 -28.58 -5.28 5.55
CA PHE A 251 -27.49 -5.88 4.78
C PHE A 251 -27.21 -7.31 5.25
N PRO A 252 -26.99 -8.27 4.33
CA PRO A 252 -26.63 -9.64 4.68
C PRO A 252 -25.13 -9.74 5.07
N VAL A 253 -24.66 -8.86 5.94
CA VAL A 253 -23.26 -8.76 6.37
C VAL A 253 -23.20 -8.99 7.88
N GLN A 254 -22.37 -9.92 8.29
CA GLN A 254 -22.03 -10.15 9.70
C GLN A 254 -20.60 -9.66 9.94
N PRO A 255 -20.42 -8.46 10.50
CA PRO A 255 -19.10 -7.88 10.66
C PRO A 255 -18.26 -8.67 11.67
N ARG A 256 -16.99 -8.86 11.35
CA ARG A 256 -15.98 -9.49 12.23
C ARG A 256 -15.58 -8.56 13.38
N GLY A 257 -15.06 -9.16 14.46
CA GLY A 257 -14.44 -8.44 15.54
C GLY A 257 -13.05 -7.90 15.18
N SER A 258 -12.55 -6.95 15.96
CA SER A 258 -11.25 -6.28 15.76
C SER A 258 -10.08 -7.27 15.74
N ARG A 259 -10.14 -8.33 16.57
CA ARG A 259 -9.13 -9.39 16.60
C ARG A 259 -9.01 -10.12 15.27
N GLU A 260 -10.13 -10.51 14.69
CA GLU A 260 -10.18 -11.22 13.40
C GLU A 260 -9.81 -10.29 12.25
N ALA A 261 -10.25 -9.03 12.32
CA ALA A 261 -9.92 -7.99 11.36
C ALA A 261 -8.41 -7.75 11.30
N ILE A 262 -7.73 -7.62 12.47
CA ILE A 262 -6.28 -7.46 12.55
C ILE A 262 -5.56 -8.71 12.00
N ALA A 263 -6.03 -9.90 12.36
CA ALA A 263 -5.45 -11.14 11.83
C ALA A 263 -5.56 -11.24 10.31
N ALA A 264 -6.70 -10.84 9.74
CA ALA A 264 -6.89 -10.80 8.30
C ALA A 264 -5.98 -9.75 7.63
N ALA A 265 -5.87 -8.55 8.22
CA ALA A 265 -5.00 -7.50 7.73
C ALA A 265 -3.52 -7.92 7.70
N ILE A 266 -3.04 -8.59 8.75
CA ILE A 266 -1.66 -9.12 8.82
C ILE A 266 -1.44 -10.18 7.74
N ARG A 267 -2.38 -11.13 7.56
CA ARG A 267 -2.27 -12.16 6.51
C ARG A 267 -2.29 -11.57 5.11
N ASN A 268 -3.14 -10.59 4.86
CA ASN A 268 -3.23 -9.93 3.56
C ASN A 268 -1.97 -9.11 3.27
N GLU A 269 -1.40 -8.48 4.28
CA GLU A 269 -0.11 -7.80 4.17
C GLU A 269 0.99 -8.77 3.73
N ASP A 270 1.07 -9.94 4.35
CA ASP A 270 2.04 -10.97 3.99
C ASP A 270 1.79 -11.51 2.54
N ARG A 271 0.53 -11.53 2.07
CA ARG A 271 0.17 -11.84 0.68
C ARG A 271 0.47 -10.69 -0.30
N GLU A 272 0.16 -9.44 0.06
CA GLU A 272 0.47 -8.26 -0.75
C GLU A 272 1.96 -8.08 -0.96
N ILE A 273 2.79 -8.53 -0.02
CA ILE A 273 4.24 -8.67 -0.20
C ILE A 273 4.53 -9.63 -1.35
N THR A 274 3.74 -10.69 -1.50
CA THR A 274 3.89 -11.69 -2.57
C THR A 274 3.33 -11.17 -3.91
N GLU A 275 2.30 -10.35 -3.91
CA GLU A 275 1.64 -9.83 -5.12
C GLU A 275 2.08 -8.41 -5.53
N SER A 276 3.11 -7.86 -4.95
CA SER A 276 3.66 -6.49 -4.98
C SER A 276 3.45 -5.65 -6.25
N ARG A 277 2.22 -5.39 -6.61
CA ARG A 277 1.87 -4.40 -7.66
C ARG A 277 1.60 -2.99 -7.12
N TRP A 278 1.66 -2.80 -5.81
CA TRP A 278 1.38 -1.51 -5.15
C TRP A 278 2.43 -0.43 -5.43
N TYR A 279 3.65 -0.83 -5.81
CA TYR A 279 4.76 0.10 -6.01
C TYR A 279 4.68 0.89 -7.31
N ASP A 280 3.93 0.40 -8.29
CA ASP A 280 3.79 1.08 -9.58
C ASP A 280 2.92 2.34 -9.51
N ALA A 281 2.08 2.47 -8.48
CA ALA A 281 1.18 3.61 -8.33
C ALA A 281 1.88 4.95 -8.11
N PHE A 282 3.09 4.94 -7.56
CA PHE A 282 3.82 6.16 -7.22
C PHE A 282 5.01 6.46 -8.14
N SER A 283 5.43 5.50 -8.96
CA SER A 283 6.52 5.70 -9.92
C SER A 283 6.07 6.24 -11.28
N SER A 284 4.77 6.22 -11.58
CA SER A 284 4.22 6.69 -12.87
C SER A 284 3.91 8.19 -12.93
N GLY A 285 4.19 8.94 -11.86
CA GLY A 285 3.93 10.38 -11.75
C GLY A 285 5.18 11.24 -11.71
N GLY A 286 5.86 11.44 -12.86
CA GLY A 286 6.90 12.45 -12.98
C GLY A 286 8.31 11.91 -13.21
N GLU A 287 9.06 12.61 -14.04
CA GLU A 287 10.44 12.33 -14.45
C GLU A 287 11.33 11.87 -13.30
N GLY A 288 12.02 10.75 -13.56
CA GLY A 288 12.85 10.07 -12.59
C GLY A 288 13.97 10.93 -12.02
N ARG A 289 13.77 11.43 -10.83
CA ARG A 289 14.89 11.75 -9.97
C ARG A 289 15.41 10.44 -9.38
N SER A 290 16.64 10.08 -9.69
CA SER A 290 17.37 8.89 -9.27
C SER A 290 17.66 8.81 -7.75
N TRP A 291 16.81 9.40 -6.93
CA TRP A 291 16.92 9.54 -5.48
C TRP A 291 15.56 9.33 -4.82
N THR A 292 15.14 8.10 -4.64
CA THR A 292 13.91 7.89 -3.88
C THR A 292 13.99 6.62 -3.06
N GLY A 293 14.50 6.78 -1.83
CA GLY A 293 14.01 5.94 -0.76
C GLY A 293 12.58 6.36 -0.46
N VAL A 294 11.60 5.76 -1.12
CA VAL A 294 10.19 6.04 -0.87
C VAL A 294 9.75 5.17 0.31
N SER A 295 9.19 5.80 1.34
CA SER A 295 8.60 5.11 2.48
C SER A 295 7.12 4.86 2.20
N PHE A 296 6.72 3.60 2.09
CA PHE A 296 5.33 3.17 2.02
C PHE A 296 4.94 2.52 3.34
N GLY A 297 4.09 3.19 4.10
CA GLY A 297 3.78 2.74 5.44
C GLY A 297 5.05 2.63 6.27
N ASN A 298 5.36 1.44 6.78
CA ASN A 298 6.61 1.16 7.51
C ASN A 298 7.73 0.66 6.61
N ARG A 299 7.46 0.37 5.32
CA ARG A 299 8.43 -0.21 4.39
C ARG A 299 9.26 0.86 3.74
N LEU A 300 10.54 0.55 3.64
CA LEU A 300 11.54 1.34 2.94
C LEU A 300 11.80 0.66 1.60
N VAL A 301 11.76 1.45 0.51
CA VAL A 301 11.86 0.94 -0.86
C VAL A 301 12.98 1.66 -1.58
N ASP A 302 13.88 0.90 -2.20
CA ASP A 302 14.87 1.40 -3.16
C ASP A 302 14.62 0.71 -4.51
N SER A 303 13.99 1.40 -5.45
CA SER A 303 13.68 0.89 -6.78
C SER A 303 14.52 1.59 -7.85
N ARG A 304 15.13 0.79 -8.72
CA ARG A 304 16.01 1.26 -9.79
C ARG A 304 15.63 0.58 -11.09
N LYS A 305 15.73 1.31 -12.20
CA LYS A 305 15.43 0.78 -13.52
C LYS A 305 16.58 1.03 -14.51
N ARG A 306 16.70 0.15 -15.49
CA ARG A 306 17.63 0.31 -16.60
C ARG A 306 17.05 -0.29 -17.88
N ASP A 307 17.08 0.50 -18.93
CA ASP A 307 16.65 0.06 -20.24
C ASP A 307 17.77 -0.70 -20.95
N VAL A 308 17.39 -1.74 -21.68
CA VAL A 308 18.26 -2.58 -22.51
C VAL A 308 17.61 -2.80 -23.87
N ASP A 309 18.45 -2.88 -24.94
CA ASP A 309 17.98 -3.05 -26.30
C ASP A 309 17.97 -4.54 -26.70
N VAL A 310 17.46 -5.38 -25.78
CA VAL A 310 17.27 -6.82 -25.97
C VAL A 310 15.86 -7.20 -25.50
N GLY A 311 15.33 -8.30 -26.05
CA GLY A 311 13.99 -8.78 -25.70
C GLY A 311 13.86 -9.19 -24.21
N PRO A 312 12.62 -9.35 -23.69
CA PRO A 312 12.39 -9.71 -22.29
C PRO A 312 13.07 -11.00 -21.84
N GLU A 313 13.07 -12.05 -22.68
CA GLU A 313 13.75 -13.32 -22.40
C GLU A 313 15.26 -13.14 -22.22
N GLU A 314 15.90 -12.38 -23.11
CA GLU A 314 17.35 -12.11 -23.08
C GLU A 314 17.70 -11.20 -21.88
N ALA A 315 16.83 -10.22 -21.58
CA ALA A 315 16.98 -9.33 -20.44
C ALA A 315 16.85 -10.08 -19.10
N PHE A 316 15.99 -11.10 -19.04
CA PHE A 316 15.76 -11.92 -17.86
C PHE A 316 16.78 -13.04 -17.66
N ALA A 317 17.47 -13.49 -18.71
CA ALA A 317 18.42 -14.60 -18.66
C ALA A 317 19.53 -14.43 -17.59
N PRO A 318 20.16 -13.26 -17.38
CA PRO A 318 21.09 -13.04 -16.27
C PRO A 318 20.38 -13.11 -14.89
N ILE A 319 19.16 -12.59 -14.78
CA ILE A 319 18.38 -12.61 -13.53
C ILE A 319 18.10 -14.07 -13.13
N ARG A 320 17.72 -14.90 -14.09
CA ARG A 320 17.49 -16.31 -13.87
C ARG A 320 18.72 -17.06 -13.32
N ARG A 321 19.94 -16.59 -13.61
CA ARG A 321 21.20 -17.20 -13.19
C ARG A 321 21.85 -16.54 -11.97
N ILE A 322 21.23 -15.54 -11.36
CA ILE A 322 21.78 -14.81 -10.22
C ILE A 322 22.09 -15.73 -9.03
N GLY A 323 23.13 -15.42 -8.27
CA GLY A 323 23.55 -16.18 -7.09
C GLY A 323 24.40 -17.40 -7.39
N GLY A 324 24.78 -18.15 -6.34
CA GLY A 324 25.64 -19.31 -6.45
C GLY A 324 26.98 -19.02 -7.12
N GLU A 325 27.40 -19.84 -8.11
CA GLU A 325 28.66 -19.66 -8.85
C GLU A 325 28.66 -18.41 -9.76
N THR A 326 27.48 -17.99 -10.27
CA THR A 326 27.36 -16.78 -11.09
C THR A 326 27.61 -15.51 -10.29
N GLY A 327 27.36 -15.55 -8.97
CA GLY A 327 27.44 -14.39 -8.09
C GLY A 327 26.32 -13.36 -8.30
N TRP A 328 26.53 -12.15 -7.79
CA TRP A 328 25.54 -11.08 -7.74
C TRP A 328 25.81 -9.97 -8.76
N TYR A 329 26.63 -10.24 -9.79
CA TYR A 329 27.02 -9.34 -10.87
C TYR A 329 27.78 -8.07 -10.43
N ALA A 330 27.92 -7.82 -9.15
CA ALA A 330 28.75 -6.73 -8.63
C ALA A 330 29.07 -6.97 -7.14
N TYR A 331 30.27 -6.58 -6.76
CA TYR A 331 30.71 -6.53 -5.36
C TYR A 331 30.57 -7.86 -4.61
N ASP A 332 30.86 -9.01 -5.22
CA ASP A 332 30.72 -10.34 -4.61
C ASP A 332 31.50 -10.49 -3.30
N ARG A 333 32.60 -9.74 -3.13
CA ARG A 333 33.34 -9.70 -1.85
C ARG A 333 32.51 -9.12 -0.72
N LEU A 334 31.68 -8.09 -1.00
CA LEU A 334 30.79 -7.50 0.00
C LEU A 334 29.63 -8.45 0.36
N TRP A 335 29.11 -9.16 -0.62
CA TRP A 335 28.09 -10.19 -0.40
C TRP A 335 28.64 -11.33 0.46
N ARG A 336 29.86 -11.79 0.22
CA ARG A 336 30.55 -12.80 1.05
C ARG A 336 30.81 -12.29 2.46
N LEU A 337 31.28 -11.03 2.61
CA LEU A 337 31.46 -10.41 3.91
C LEU A 337 30.14 -10.32 4.68
N ARG A 338 29.07 -9.91 4.01
CA ARG A 338 27.72 -9.87 4.62
C ARG A 338 27.27 -11.26 5.08
N GLY A 339 27.49 -12.28 4.27
CA GLY A 339 27.19 -13.67 4.65
C GLY A 339 28.04 -14.16 5.82
N PHE A 340 29.30 -13.76 5.92
CA PHE A 340 30.15 -14.09 7.06
C PHE A 340 29.66 -13.40 8.34
N VAL A 341 29.30 -12.12 8.29
CA VAL A 341 28.70 -11.40 9.43
C VAL A 341 27.39 -12.06 9.85
N ASP A 342 26.57 -12.51 8.91
CA ASP A 342 25.33 -13.23 9.20
C ASP A 342 25.58 -14.54 9.96
N LEU A 343 26.60 -15.30 9.58
CA LEU A 343 27.02 -16.51 10.31
C LEU A 343 27.43 -16.21 11.74
N LEU A 344 28.18 -15.13 11.98
CA LEU A 344 28.56 -14.69 13.33
C LEU A 344 27.33 -14.30 14.17
N ALA A 345 26.29 -13.77 13.53
CA ALA A 345 25.01 -13.44 14.15
C ALA A 345 24.07 -14.66 14.34
N GLY A 346 24.53 -15.87 13.97
CA GLY A 346 23.72 -17.09 14.04
C GLY A 346 22.68 -17.20 12.90
N GLY A 347 22.91 -16.53 11.78
CA GLY A 347 22.14 -16.66 10.56
C GLY A 347 22.62 -17.77 9.63
N VAL A 348 22.03 -17.86 8.43
CA VAL A 348 22.29 -18.94 7.46
C VAL A 348 23.57 -18.76 6.64
N GLY A 349 24.05 -17.52 6.47
CA GLY A 349 25.23 -17.20 5.65
C GLY A 349 25.11 -17.62 4.19
N VAL A 350 26.25 -17.62 3.47
CA VAL A 350 26.35 -17.95 2.02
C VAL A 350 26.54 -19.46 1.77
N ARG A 351 26.35 -20.31 2.77
CA ARG A 351 26.70 -21.75 2.68
C ARG A 351 25.78 -22.57 1.78
N ARG A 352 24.59 -22.10 1.48
CA ARG A 352 23.56 -22.90 0.76
C ARG A 352 23.77 -22.95 -0.74
N GLY A 353 24.49 -21.97 -1.31
CA GLY A 353 24.64 -21.87 -2.77
C GLY A 353 23.27 -21.80 -3.47
N ARG A 354 23.20 -22.36 -4.67
CA ARG A 354 21.97 -22.46 -5.45
C ARG A 354 21.54 -23.93 -5.55
N SER A 355 20.30 -24.23 -5.14
CA SER A 355 19.77 -25.62 -5.12
C SER A 355 19.52 -26.19 -6.50
N ALA A 356 19.17 -25.36 -7.50
CA ALA A 356 18.95 -25.78 -8.89
C ALA A 356 19.70 -24.88 -9.86
N PRO A 357 20.63 -25.43 -10.71
CA PRO A 357 21.48 -24.59 -11.56
C PRO A 357 20.75 -23.88 -12.69
N GLU A 358 19.69 -24.44 -13.25
CA GLU A 358 19.11 -23.96 -14.51
C GLU A 358 17.74 -23.29 -14.39
N VAL A 359 16.84 -23.77 -13.53
CA VAL A 359 15.48 -23.24 -13.37
C VAL A 359 15.19 -22.96 -11.90
N PRO A 360 14.93 -21.70 -11.51
CA PRO A 360 14.52 -21.36 -10.17
C PRO A 360 13.11 -21.88 -9.87
N HIS A 361 12.90 -22.44 -8.67
CA HIS A 361 11.56 -22.80 -8.19
C HIS A 361 11.24 -22.03 -6.91
N VAL A 362 9.97 -21.73 -6.72
CA VAL A 362 9.49 -21.12 -5.47
C VAL A 362 9.80 -22.05 -4.31
N GLY A 363 10.41 -21.49 -3.26
CA GLY A 363 10.89 -22.25 -2.11
C GLY A 363 12.38 -22.65 -2.17
N ASP A 364 13.07 -22.49 -3.30
CA ASP A 364 14.50 -22.77 -3.40
C ASP A 364 15.34 -21.78 -2.60
N ALA A 365 16.42 -22.28 -1.99
CA ALA A 365 17.42 -21.45 -1.36
C ALA A 365 18.42 -20.92 -2.39
N LEU A 366 18.73 -19.64 -2.30
CA LEU A 366 19.68 -18.91 -3.12
C LEU A 366 20.61 -18.10 -2.22
N ASP A 367 21.78 -18.64 -1.88
CA ASP A 367 22.69 -18.10 -0.87
C ASP A 367 21.95 -17.89 0.50
N PHE A 368 21.74 -16.64 0.92
CA PHE A 368 20.97 -16.31 2.12
C PHE A 368 19.57 -15.75 1.80
N TRP A 369 19.08 -16.01 0.59
CA TRP A 369 17.75 -15.68 0.13
C TRP A 369 16.92 -16.94 -0.11
N ARG A 370 15.62 -16.79 -0.09
CA ARG A 370 14.65 -17.79 -0.55
C ARG A 370 13.84 -17.25 -1.70
N ILE A 371 13.63 -18.04 -2.74
CA ILE A 371 12.77 -17.66 -3.85
C ILE A 371 11.32 -17.71 -3.39
N GLU A 372 10.67 -16.55 -3.36
CA GLU A 372 9.29 -16.38 -2.93
C GLU A 372 8.32 -16.35 -4.11
N ALA A 373 8.74 -15.76 -5.24
CA ALA A 373 7.98 -15.77 -6.49
C ALA A 373 8.91 -15.87 -7.70
N TYR A 374 8.47 -16.61 -8.70
CA TYR A 374 9.17 -16.75 -9.97
C TYR A 374 8.17 -16.83 -11.11
N GLU A 375 8.24 -15.88 -12.04
CA GLU A 375 7.52 -15.87 -13.31
C GLU A 375 8.56 -15.84 -14.42
N PRO A 376 8.67 -16.86 -15.30
CA PRO A 376 9.65 -16.89 -16.37
C PRO A 376 9.63 -15.61 -17.20
N ASP A 377 10.82 -15.11 -17.50
CA ASP A 377 11.08 -13.93 -18.34
C ASP A 377 10.46 -12.60 -17.84
N ARG A 378 9.88 -12.62 -16.64
CA ARG A 378 9.18 -11.47 -16.08
C ARG A 378 9.61 -11.11 -14.67
N LEU A 379 9.55 -12.04 -13.70
CA LEU A 379 9.69 -11.74 -12.27
C LEU A 379 10.53 -12.78 -11.52
N LEU A 380 11.46 -12.29 -10.71
CA LEU A 380 12.11 -13.06 -9.65
C LEU A 380 12.05 -12.25 -8.36
N ARG A 381 11.42 -12.82 -7.31
CA ARG A 381 11.40 -12.24 -5.96
C ARG A 381 12.10 -13.16 -4.97
N LEU A 382 12.94 -12.54 -4.16
CA LEU A 382 13.74 -13.18 -3.13
C LEU A 382 13.38 -12.61 -1.76
N SER A 383 13.11 -13.45 -0.78
CA SER A 383 12.97 -13.07 0.63
C SER A 383 14.26 -13.36 1.40
N ALA A 384 14.67 -12.46 2.27
CA ALA A 384 15.90 -12.59 3.05
C ALA A 384 15.71 -13.56 4.22
N GLU A 385 16.57 -14.57 4.31
CA GLU A 385 16.68 -15.46 5.48
C GLU A 385 17.82 -15.09 6.42
N MET A 386 18.61 -14.08 6.05
CA MET A 386 19.68 -13.56 6.91
C MET A 386 19.11 -12.84 8.14
N LYS A 387 19.90 -12.77 9.20
CA LYS A 387 19.54 -12.02 10.41
C LYS A 387 19.54 -10.52 10.13
N LEU A 388 18.36 -9.93 10.19
CA LEU A 388 18.12 -8.51 9.98
C LEU A 388 17.26 -7.95 11.11
N PRO A 389 17.39 -6.68 11.45
CA PRO A 389 16.44 -6.01 12.33
C PRO A 389 15.17 -5.62 11.55
N GLY A 390 14.52 -6.60 10.94
CA GLY A 390 13.36 -6.46 10.07
C GLY A 390 13.25 -7.60 9.07
N ARG A 391 12.40 -7.40 8.04
CA ARG A 391 12.25 -8.30 6.90
C ARG A 391 12.72 -7.59 5.64
N ALA A 392 13.36 -8.31 4.73
CA ALA A 392 13.86 -7.72 3.48
C ALA A 392 13.51 -8.61 2.27
N TRP A 393 13.27 -7.96 1.16
CA TRP A 393 13.05 -8.61 -0.14
C TRP A 393 13.87 -7.92 -1.21
N LEU A 394 14.25 -8.69 -2.22
CA LEU A 394 14.89 -8.20 -3.42
C LEU A 394 14.13 -8.75 -4.63
N GLU A 395 13.65 -7.84 -5.47
CA GLU A 395 12.84 -8.16 -6.63
C GLU A 395 13.50 -7.69 -7.91
N PHE A 396 13.42 -8.52 -8.93
CA PHE A 396 13.82 -8.21 -10.30
C PHE A 396 12.63 -8.42 -11.21
N GLU A 397 12.27 -7.38 -11.96
CA GLU A 397 11.18 -7.41 -12.93
C GLU A 397 11.69 -6.96 -14.30
N VAL A 398 11.22 -7.62 -15.35
CA VAL A 398 11.48 -7.24 -16.74
C VAL A 398 10.16 -6.87 -17.40
N VAL A 399 10.09 -5.65 -17.91
CA VAL A 399 8.91 -5.09 -18.57
C VAL A 399 9.24 -4.86 -20.04
N PRO A 400 8.46 -5.42 -20.98
CA PRO A 400 8.63 -5.15 -22.41
C PRO A 400 8.47 -3.66 -22.72
N ARG A 401 9.25 -3.14 -23.65
CA ARG A 401 9.09 -1.81 -24.25
C ARG A 401 9.38 -1.85 -25.75
N ASP A 402 9.00 -0.81 -26.45
CA ASP A 402 9.32 -0.65 -27.88
C ASP A 402 10.84 -0.64 -28.08
N GLY A 403 11.32 -1.62 -28.86
CA GLY A 403 12.74 -1.80 -29.17
C GLY A 403 13.58 -2.48 -28.08
N GLY A 404 12.99 -3.07 -27.04
CA GLY A 404 13.77 -3.78 -26.02
C GLY A 404 12.98 -4.11 -24.74
N ALA A 405 13.66 -4.02 -23.60
CA ALA A 405 13.05 -4.24 -22.29
C ALA A 405 13.60 -3.27 -21.24
N THR A 406 12.84 -3.05 -20.18
CA THR A 406 13.27 -2.36 -18.98
C THR A 406 13.47 -3.36 -17.85
N ILE A 407 14.68 -3.43 -17.30
CA ILE A 407 15.01 -4.21 -16.11
C ILE A 407 14.78 -3.31 -14.89
N ARG A 408 13.91 -3.74 -13.97
CA ARG A 408 13.66 -3.08 -12.68
C ARG A 408 14.21 -3.95 -11.55
N GLN A 409 14.94 -3.33 -10.65
CA GLN A 409 15.43 -3.94 -9.43
C GLN A 409 14.84 -3.17 -8.24
N THR A 410 14.15 -3.84 -7.33
CA THR A 410 13.51 -3.23 -6.17
C THR A 410 13.97 -3.95 -4.91
N ALA A 411 14.57 -3.21 -3.99
CA ALA A 411 14.87 -3.67 -2.64
C ALA A 411 13.81 -3.14 -1.68
N LEU A 412 13.26 -4.03 -0.88
CA LEU A 412 12.19 -3.76 0.08
C LEU A 412 12.71 -4.10 1.48
N PHE A 413 12.46 -3.23 2.44
CA PHE A 413 12.80 -3.47 3.82
C PHE A 413 11.68 -3.03 4.75
N ASP A 414 11.24 -3.96 5.59
CA ASP A 414 10.24 -3.74 6.63
C ASP A 414 10.96 -3.71 8.00
N PRO A 415 11.31 -2.51 8.52
CA PRO A 415 12.16 -2.38 9.69
C PRO A 415 11.43 -2.80 10.97
N ALA A 416 12.10 -3.60 11.81
CA ALA A 416 11.63 -3.90 13.16
C ALA A 416 12.16 -2.84 14.13
N GLY A 417 11.30 -1.88 14.48
CA GLY A 417 11.62 -0.83 15.45
C GLY A 417 12.63 0.22 14.95
N LEU A 418 13.07 1.07 15.85
CA LEU A 418 14.07 2.12 15.55
C LEU A 418 15.43 1.55 15.12
N LEU A 419 15.79 0.37 15.64
CA LEU A 419 17.04 -0.30 15.26
C LEU A 419 17.01 -0.69 13.77
N GLY A 420 15.88 -1.15 13.27
CA GLY A 420 15.69 -1.45 11.84
C GLY A 420 15.83 -0.21 10.96
N LEU A 421 15.27 0.91 11.39
CA LEU A 421 15.42 2.19 10.70
C LEU A 421 16.86 2.66 10.68
N ALA A 422 17.55 2.66 11.84
CA ALA A 422 18.95 3.04 11.95
C ALA A 422 19.83 2.15 11.05
N TYR A 423 19.59 0.84 11.06
CA TYR A 423 20.26 -0.12 10.18
C TYR A 423 20.12 0.25 8.69
N TRP A 424 18.89 0.52 8.22
CA TRP A 424 18.64 0.89 6.82
C TRP A 424 19.40 2.16 6.43
N TYR A 425 19.24 3.24 7.20
CA TYR A 425 19.84 4.52 6.85
C TYR A 425 21.39 4.51 6.96
N ALA A 426 21.93 3.78 7.94
CA ALA A 426 23.38 3.61 8.06
C ALA A 426 24.00 2.84 6.88
N LEU A 427 23.28 1.83 6.36
CA LEU A 427 23.75 1.02 5.24
C LEU A 427 23.29 1.55 3.87
N TYR A 428 22.42 2.56 3.81
CA TYR A 428 21.88 3.06 2.55
C TYR A 428 22.95 3.48 1.53
N PRO A 429 24.04 4.20 1.88
CA PRO A 429 25.09 4.54 0.91
C PRO A 429 25.75 3.30 0.29
N LEU A 430 25.97 2.26 1.09
CA LEU A 430 26.52 0.99 0.64
C LEU A 430 25.52 0.22 -0.24
N HIS A 431 24.25 0.18 0.15
CA HIS A 431 23.18 -0.41 -0.66
C HIS A 431 23.04 0.30 -2.01
N ALA A 432 23.12 1.64 -2.01
CA ALA A 432 23.05 2.42 -3.24
C ALA A 432 24.19 2.07 -4.22
N LEU A 433 25.40 1.86 -3.73
CA LEU A 433 26.56 1.45 -4.52
C LEU A 433 26.37 0.03 -5.07
N VAL A 434 26.05 -0.93 -4.18
CA VAL A 434 25.93 -2.36 -4.51
C VAL A 434 24.79 -2.59 -5.50
N PHE A 435 23.61 -2.03 -5.25
CA PHE A 435 22.43 -2.24 -6.10
C PHE A 435 22.58 -1.57 -7.47
N SER A 436 23.18 -0.37 -7.53
CA SER A 436 23.49 0.26 -8.81
C SER A 436 24.54 -0.54 -9.61
N GLY A 437 25.51 -1.13 -8.93
CA GLY A 437 26.50 -2.02 -9.54
C GLY A 437 25.87 -3.29 -10.09
N MET A 438 25.03 -3.93 -9.29
CA MET A 438 24.32 -5.17 -9.65
C MET A 438 23.42 -4.95 -10.87
N LEU A 439 22.57 -3.92 -10.88
CA LEU A 439 21.71 -3.61 -12.03
C LEU A 439 22.51 -3.34 -13.30
N ARG A 440 23.65 -2.62 -13.19
CA ARG A 440 24.56 -2.41 -14.33
C ARG A 440 25.18 -3.71 -14.82
N GLY A 441 25.58 -4.59 -13.90
CA GLY A 441 26.15 -5.90 -14.23
C GLY A 441 25.13 -6.80 -14.94
N ILE A 442 23.90 -6.88 -14.44
CA ILE A 442 22.79 -7.61 -15.05
C ILE A 442 22.51 -7.09 -16.47
N ALA A 443 22.39 -5.78 -16.64
CA ALA A 443 22.13 -5.17 -17.94
C ALA A 443 23.26 -5.44 -18.97
N ARG A 444 24.52 -5.40 -18.54
CA ARG A 444 25.66 -5.79 -19.40
C ARG A 444 25.61 -7.26 -19.81
N ALA A 445 25.38 -8.15 -18.83
CA ALA A 445 25.27 -9.57 -19.08
C ALA A 445 24.14 -9.92 -20.07
N ALA A 446 23.00 -9.19 -20.00
CA ALA A 446 21.90 -9.32 -20.94
C ALA A 446 22.34 -8.96 -22.40
N THR A 447 23.02 -7.84 -22.58
CA THR A 447 23.47 -7.37 -23.89
C THR A 447 24.66 -8.19 -24.45
N ASP A 448 25.57 -8.66 -23.61
CA ASP A 448 26.72 -9.47 -24.03
C ASP A 448 26.28 -10.89 -24.45
N GLY A 449 25.25 -11.45 -23.83
CA GLY A 449 24.64 -12.71 -24.26
C GLY A 449 24.14 -12.70 -25.71
N ARG A 450 23.57 -11.57 -26.15
CA ARG A 450 23.16 -11.37 -27.55
C ARG A 450 24.34 -11.35 -28.52
N ARG A 451 25.43 -10.65 -28.17
CA ARG A 451 26.64 -10.56 -29.01
C ARG A 451 27.31 -11.91 -29.21
N SER A 452 27.29 -12.77 -28.21
CA SER A 452 27.85 -14.13 -28.32
C SER A 452 26.98 -15.05 -29.18
N ARG A 453 25.65 -14.96 -29.11
CA ARG A 453 24.71 -15.71 -29.96
C ARG A 453 24.85 -15.29 -31.44
N SER A 454 24.84 -14.00 -31.73
CA SER A 454 24.97 -13.51 -33.12
C SER A 454 26.29 -13.89 -33.77
N ARG A 455 27.41 -13.92 -33.03
CA ARG A 455 28.71 -14.41 -33.50
C ARG A 455 28.72 -15.92 -33.77
N TRP A 456 27.97 -16.69 -33.01
CA TRP A 456 27.86 -18.14 -33.18
C TRP A 456 27.00 -18.47 -34.40
N GLU A 457 25.90 -17.81 -34.62
CA GLU A 457 25.00 -17.93 -35.75
C GLU A 457 25.70 -17.53 -37.05
N SER A 458 26.44 -16.42 -37.09
CA SER A 458 27.19 -15.98 -38.25
C SER A 458 28.30 -16.96 -38.66
N ARG A 459 28.93 -17.67 -37.71
CA ARG A 459 29.92 -18.73 -38.00
C ARG A 459 29.31 -20.04 -38.51
N ARG A 460 28.03 -20.28 -38.21
CA ARG A 460 27.30 -21.49 -38.64
C ARG A 460 26.82 -21.40 -40.10
N TRP A 461 26.66 -20.18 -40.62
CA TRP A 461 26.31 -19.93 -42.04
C TRP A 461 27.51 -19.76 -42.95
N GLN A 462 28.72 -19.80 -42.42
CA GLN A 462 29.98 -19.75 -43.18
C GLN A 462 30.69 -21.12 -43.32
N ARG A 463 30.05 -22.19 -42.87
CA ARG A 463 30.46 -23.59 -43.12
C ARG A 463 29.31 -24.27 -43.85
#